data_1a51b4a83c4f2deb1d060e8ad69d8823
#
_entry.id   1a51b4a83c4f2deb1d060e8ad69d8823
#
_cell.length_a   1.000
_cell.length_b   1.000
_cell.length_c   1.000
_cell.angle_alpha   90.00
_cell.angle_beta   90.00
_cell.angle_gamma   90.00
#
_symmetry.space_group_name_H-M   'P 1'
#
loop_
_entity.id
_entity.type
_entity.pdbx_description
1 polymer ?
#
loop_
_entity_poly.entity_id
_entity_poly.type
_entity_poly.pdbx_seq_one_letter_code
_entity_poly.pdbx_strand_id
1 'polypeptide(L)'
;MDNTERRRDVRARITVPTVYVRRSGSDAVEMIDASFRGLFLRFEDPPPVRQLVKLRMQLPTRELDVHAVVVRNVFDALGRAGVGLRFFALNGQDKTDWESFISGVIHARARAA
;
A
#
# COMPACT_ATOMS: atom_id res chain seq x y z
N MET A 1 23.04 9.24 7.60
CA MET A 1 21.69 8.76 7.35
C MET A 1 21.22 7.87 8.50
N ASP A 2 19.99 8.06 8.88
CA ASP A 2 19.42 7.37 10.01
C ASP A 2 18.91 5.98 9.63
N ASN A 3 19.57 4.94 10.13
CA ASN A 3 19.15 3.55 9.88
C ASN A 3 17.81 3.24 10.55
N THR A 4 17.45 3.99 11.57
CA THR A 4 16.16 3.81 12.25
C THR A 4 15.00 4.13 11.33
N GLU A 5 15.13 5.17 10.51
CA GLU A 5 14.12 5.51 9.52
C GLU A 5 13.92 4.41 8.50
N ARG A 6 14.98 3.81 8.02
CA ARG A 6 14.91 2.68 7.09
C ARG A 6 14.17 1.50 7.71
N ARG A 7 14.38 1.24 9.00
CA ARG A 7 13.72 0.13 9.68
C ARG A 7 12.23 0.34 9.82
N ARG A 8 11.80 1.60 9.99
CA ARG A 8 10.38 1.93 10.07
C ARG A 8 9.64 1.67 8.76
N ASP A 9 10.38 1.65 7.68
CA ASP A 9 9.82 1.49 6.35
C ASP A 9 10.08 0.10 5.77
N VAL A 10 10.19 -0.89 6.65
CA VAL A 10 10.32 -2.29 6.23
C VAL A 10 9.09 -2.68 5.42
N ARG A 11 9.36 -3.23 4.24
CA ARG A 11 8.28 -3.65 3.34
C ARG A 11 8.04 -5.13 3.48
N ALA A 12 6.77 -5.51 3.42
CA ALA A 12 6.35 -6.90 3.47
C ALA A 12 5.58 -7.25 2.20
N ARG A 13 5.89 -8.37 1.59
CA ARG A 13 5.09 -8.91 0.50
C ARG A 13 3.82 -9.49 1.10
N ILE A 14 2.70 -8.88 0.76
CA ILE A 14 1.39 -9.31 1.25
C ILE A 14 0.38 -9.21 0.13
N THR A 15 -0.63 -10.05 0.22
CA THR A 15 -1.76 -10.00 -0.69
C THR A 15 -2.97 -9.50 0.08
N VAL A 16 -3.36 -8.27 -0.18
CA VAL A 16 -4.56 -7.66 0.38
C VAL A 16 -5.42 -7.26 -0.79
N PRO A 17 -6.67 -7.76 -0.87
CA PRO A 17 -7.57 -7.32 -1.93
C PRO A 17 -7.73 -5.81 -1.88
N THR A 18 -7.42 -5.13 -2.98
CA THR A 18 -7.37 -3.68 -3.05
C THR A 18 -8.11 -3.21 -4.28
N VAL A 19 -8.86 -2.13 -4.11
CA VAL A 19 -9.63 -1.52 -5.19
C VAL A 19 -9.25 -0.05 -5.28
N TYR A 20 -8.97 0.39 -6.50
CA TYR A 20 -8.78 1.81 -6.79
C TYR A 20 -10.16 2.41 -7.06
N VAL A 21 -10.60 3.32 -6.20
CA VAL A 21 -11.94 3.91 -6.27
C VAL A 21 -11.85 5.23 -7.03
N ARG A 22 -12.61 5.34 -8.11
CA ARG A 22 -12.68 6.53 -8.93
C ARG A 22 -14.14 6.98 -9.07
N ARG A 23 -14.31 8.21 -9.54
CA ARG A 23 -15.65 8.75 -9.80
C ARG A 23 -16.44 7.89 -10.80
N SER A 24 -15.75 7.35 -11.79
CA SER A 24 -16.36 6.54 -12.85
C SER A 24 -16.52 5.07 -12.51
N GLY A 25 -16.03 4.63 -11.35
CA GLY A 25 -16.11 3.22 -10.96
C GLY A 25 -14.92 2.78 -10.14
N SER A 26 -14.76 1.48 -9.99
CA SER A 26 -13.71 0.87 -9.17
C SER A 26 -12.96 -0.18 -9.97
N ASP A 27 -11.63 -0.19 -9.84
CA ASP A 27 -10.79 -1.18 -10.50
C ASP A 27 -10.01 -1.97 -9.46
N ALA A 28 -10.02 -3.28 -9.58
CA ALA A 28 -9.17 -4.13 -8.75
C ALA A 28 -7.71 -3.88 -9.14
N VAL A 29 -6.85 -3.73 -8.13
CA VAL A 29 -5.41 -3.57 -8.34
C VAL A 29 -4.67 -4.58 -7.48
N GLU A 30 -3.52 -5.02 -7.95
CA GLU A 30 -2.73 -6.01 -7.25
C GLU A 30 -1.77 -5.33 -6.28
N MET A 31 -1.78 -5.75 -5.02
CA MET A 31 -0.80 -5.30 -4.05
C MET A 31 0.45 -6.16 -4.17
N ILE A 32 1.60 -5.52 -4.36
CA ILE A 32 2.89 -6.19 -4.47
C ILE A 32 3.56 -6.25 -3.11
N ASP A 33 3.65 -5.10 -2.44
CA ASP A 33 4.16 -5.04 -1.08
C ASP A 33 3.60 -3.83 -0.36
N ALA A 34 3.81 -3.78 0.93
CA ALA A 34 3.33 -2.70 1.77
C ALA A 34 4.26 -2.47 2.95
N SER A 35 4.15 -1.28 3.54
CA SER A 35 4.86 -0.89 4.75
C SER A 35 3.91 -0.12 5.66
N PHE A 36 4.41 0.36 6.80
CA PHE A 36 3.60 1.19 7.68
C PHE A 36 3.10 2.46 7.00
N ARG A 37 3.89 3.03 6.08
CA ARG A 37 3.63 4.34 5.49
C ARG A 37 3.06 4.31 4.08
N GLY A 38 3.10 3.18 3.42
CA GLY A 38 2.69 3.16 2.03
C GLY A 38 2.57 1.80 1.41
N LEU A 39 2.30 1.82 0.12
CA LEU A 39 1.96 0.64 -0.66
C LEU A 39 2.74 0.65 -1.96
N PHE A 40 2.98 -0.54 -2.52
CA PHE A 40 3.42 -0.70 -3.88
C PHE A 40 2.39 -1.55 -4.60
N LEU A 41 1.71 -0.96 -5.58
CA LEU A 41 0.59 -1.59 -6.28
C LEU A 41 0.91 -1.69 -7.76
N ARG A 42 0.34 -2.70 -8.41
CA ARG A 42 0.42 -2.84 -9.87
C ARG A 42 -0.85 -2.29 -10.48
N PHE A 43 -0.68 -1.34 -11.40
CA PHE A 43 -1.78 -0.74 -12.13
C PHE A 43 -1.66 -1.06 -13.61
N GLU A 44 -2.79 -1.27 -14.25
CA GLU A 44 -2.87 -1.37 -15.70
C GLU A 44 -2.67 0.02 -16.33
N ASP A 45 -3.33 1.01 -15.76
CA ASP A 45 -3.26 2.41 -16.20
C ASP A 45 -2.91 3.27 -14.98
N PRO A 46 -1.61 3.54 -14.76
CA PRO A 46 -1.17 4.15 -13.51
C PRO A 46 -1.59 5.61 -13.41
N PRO A 47 -2.06 6.04 -12.22
CA PRO A 47 -2.29 7.46 -11.98
C PRO A 47 -0.96 8.21 -11.97
N PRO A 48 -0.97 9.50 -12.37
CA PRO A 48 0.27 10.27 -12.42
C PRO A 48 0.84 10.55 -11.03
N VAL A 49 2.14 10.75 -11.01
CA VAL A 49 2.87 11.13 -9.78
C VAL A 49 2.24 12.39 -9.19
N ARG A 50 2.13 12.43 -7.87
CA ARG A 50 1.55 13.49 -7.05
C ARG A 50 0.03 13.48 -6.98
N GLN A 51 -0.63 12.61 -7.72
CA GLN A 51 -2.09 12.51 -7.63
C GLN A 51 -2.50 11.86 -6.31
N LEU A 52 -3.53 12.43 -5.69
CA LEU A 52 -4.20 11.83 -4.54
C LEU A 52 -5.21 10.81 -5.05
N VAL A 53 -5.14 9.59 -4.53
CA VAL A 53 -6.04 8.51 -4.94
C VAL A 53 -6.75 7.93 -3.72
N LYS A 54 -7.92 7.35 -3.96
CA LYS A 54 -8.68 6.65 -2.92
C LYS A 54 -8.59 5.15 -3.16
N LEU A 55 -8.25 4.42 -2.12
CA LEU A 55 -8.13 2.97 -2.17
C LEU A 55 -9.02 2.35 -1.11
N ARG A 56 -9.56 1.19 -1.44
CA ARG A 56 -10.30 0.37 -0.49
C ARG A 56 -9.57 -0.95 -0.35
N MET A 57 -9.18 -1.29 0.87
CA MET A 57 -8.44 -2.50 1.16
C MET A 57 -9.24 -3.40 2.07
N GLN A 58 -9.27 -4.70 1.77
CA GLN A 58 -9.95 -5.67 2.61
C GLN A 58 -8.94 -6.33 3.54
N LEU A 59 -8.86 -5.85 4.77
CA LEU A 59 -8.09 -6.52 5.82
C LEU A 59 -8.85 -7.74 6.34
N PRO A 60 -8.19 -8.68 7.01
CA PRO A 60 -8.89 -9.84 7.55
C PRO A 60 -10.03 -9.48 8.51
N THR A 61 -9.93 -8.36 9.22
CA THR A 61 -10.90 -7.97 10.23
C THR A 61 -11.91 -6.93 9.75
N ARG A 62 -11.57 -6.15 8.72
CA ARG A 62 -12.47 -5.10 8.24
C ARG A 62 -11.99 -4.53 6.91
N GLU A 63 -12.89 -3.82 6.26
CA GLU A 63 -12.57 -3.04 5.07
C GLU A 63 -12.05 -1.67 5.49
N LEU A 64 -11.03 -1.18 4.79
CA LEU A 64 -10.34 0.05 5.13
C LEU A 64 -10.32 0.97 3.91
N ASP A 65 -10.89 2.16 4.03
CA ASP A 65 -10.82 3.19 2.99
C ASP A 65 -9.70 4.16 3.35
N VAL A 66 -8.76 4.34 2.42
CA VAL A 66 -7.61 5.22 2.65
C VAL A 66 -7.39 6.13 1.46
N HIS A 67 -6.73 7.25 1.71
CA HIS A 67 -6.19 8.10 0.67
C HIS A 67 -4.68 7.93 0.62
N ALA A 68 -4.12 8.04 -0.56
CA ALA A 68 -2.68 7.94 -0.74
C ALA A 68 -2.24 8.84 -1.89
N VAL A 69 -1.00 9.28 -1.83
CA VAL A 69 -0.40 10.10 -2.87
C VAL A 69 0.56 9.25 -3.67
N VAL A 70 0.47 9.33 -4.99
CA VAL A 70 1.40 8.65 -5.89
C VAL A 70 2.76 9.32 -5.79
N VAL A 71 3.78 8.57 -5.35
CA VAL A 71 5.13 9.11 -5.19
C VAL A 71 6.07 8.71 -6.33
N ARG A 72 5.77 7.61 -7.03
CA ARG A 72 6.56 7.21 -8.18
C ARG A 72 5.82 6.17 -9.02
N ASN A 73 6.17 6.13 -10.31
CA ASN A 73 5.75 5.07 -11.22
C ASN A 73 6.99 4.37 -11.74
N VAL A 74 6.99 3.04 -11.71
CA VAL A 74 8.10 2.21 -12.17
C VAL A 74 7.55 1.21 -13.17
N PHE A 75 8.24 1.03 -14.30
CA PHE A 75 7.82 0.06 -15.30
C PHE A 75 8.77 -1.13 -15.29
N ASP A 76 8.23 -2.35 -15.29
CA ASP A 76 9.05 -3.56 -15.36
C ASP A 76 9.42 -3.89 -16.82
N ALA A 77 10.14 -4.98 -17.00
CA ALA A 77 10.61 -5.39 -18.34
C ALA A 77 9.47 -5.71 -19.31
N LEU A 78 8.28 -6.00 -18.78
CA LEU A 78 7.10 -6.29 -19.59
C LEU A 78 6.23 -5.04 -19.80
N GLY A 79 6.69 -3.88 -19.33
CA GLY A 79 5.94 -2.63 -19.46
C GLY A 79 4.81 -2.46 -18.46
N ARG A 80 4.74 -3.32 -17.44
CA ARG A 80 3.71 -3.22 -16.41
C ARG A 80 4.09 -2.16 -15.38
N ALA A 81 3.13 -1.36 -14.98
CA ALA A 81 3.37 -0.26 -14.06
C ALA A 81 3.29 -0.70 -12.61
N GLY A 82 4.34 -0.43 -11.84
CA GLY A 82 4.33 -0.49 -10.39
C GLY A 82 4.23 0.94 -9.85
N VAL A 83 3.32 1.17 -8.94
CA VAL A 83 3.04 2.49 -8.39
C VAL A 83 3.35 2.51 -6.90
N GLY A 84 4.30 3.35 -6.52
CA GLY A 84 4.60 3.60 -5.11
C GLY A 84 3.69 4.69 -4.59
N LEU A 85 3.02 4.40 -3.48
CA LEU A 85 2.08 5.32 -2.86
C LEU A 85 2.41 5.52 -1.38
N ARG A 86 2.20 6.73 -0.90
CA ARG A 86 2.33 7.06 0.51
C ARG A 86 0.95 7.41 1.05
N PHE A 87 0.58 6.86 2.19
CA PHE A 87 -0.68 7.20 2.82
C PHE A 87 -0.76 8.70 3.10
N PHE A 88 -1.95 9.25 2.88
CA PHE A 88 -2.24 10.65 3.16
C PHE A 88 -3.30 10.70 4.26
N ALA A 89 -2.97 11.38 5.37
CA ALA A 89 -3.89 11.59 6.48
C ALA A 89 -4.47 10.30 7.07
N LEU A 90 -3.68 9.24 7.06
CA LEU A 90 -4.07 8.00 7.75
C LEU A 90 -3.89 8.23 9.24
N ASN A 91 -4.99 8.17 9.97
CA ASN A 91 -4.98 8.47 11.40
C ASN A 91 -6.06 7.69 12.14
N GLY A 92 -6.12 7.86 13.46
CA GLY A 92 -7.15 7.26 14.29
C GLY A 92 -7.15 5.73 14.25
N GLN A 93 -8.34 5.15 14.30
CA GLN A 93 -8.50 3.70 14.31
C GLN A 93 -7.99 3.06 13.02
N ASP A 94 -8.15 3.74 11.88
CA ASP A 94 -7.67 3.23 10.61
C ASP A 94 -6.15 3.04 10.62
N LYS A 95 -5.44 4.01 11.15
CA LYS A 95 -3.99 3.91 11.31
C LYS A 95 -3.60 2.78 12.25
N THR A 96 -4.28 2.68 13.39
CA THR A 96 -4.01 1.63 14.36
C THR A 96 -4.23 0.24 13.75
N ASP A 97 -5.34 0.06 13.04
CA ASP A 97 -5.65 -1.23 12.43
C ASP A 97 -4.66 -1.59 11.33
N TRP A 98 -4.26 -0.62 10.51
CA TRP A 98 -3.26 -0.86 9.49
C TRP A 98 -1.92 -1.24 10.09
N GLU A 99 -1.47 -0.49 11.08
CA GLU A 99 -0.17 -0.74 11.72
C GLU A 99 -0.15 -2.09 12.43
N SER A 100 -1.24 -2.45 13.08
CA SER A 100 -1.36 -3.77 13.72
C SER A 100 -1.28 -4.89 12.69
N PHE A 101 -1.96 -4.74 11.57
CA PHE A 101 -1.94 -5.73 10.50
C PHE A 101 -0.52 -5.90 9.93
N ILE A 102 0.12 -4.80 9.57
CA ILE A 102 1.49 -4.85 9.00
C ILE A 102 2.48 -5.40 10.01
N SER A 103 2.38 -5.00 11.26
CA SER A 103 3.25 -5.52 12.33
C SER A 103 3.09 -7.03 12.47
N GLY A 104 1.87 -7.53 12.40
CA GLY A 104 1.61 -8.97 12.46
C GLY A 104 2.25 -9.73 11.30
N VAL A 105 2.18 -9.18 10.09
CA VAL A 105 2.79 -9.79 8.90
C VAL A 105 4.31 -9.83 9.03
N ILE A 106 4.91 -8.74 9.46
CA ILE A 106 6.37 -8.65 9.63
C ILE A 106 6.83 -9.65 10.69
N HIS A 107 6.14 -9.73 11.82
CA HIS A 107 6.50 -10.67 12.89
C HIS A 107 6.33 -12.12 12.46
N ALA A 108 5.29 -12.44 11.73
CA ALA A 108 5.06 -13.79 11.23
C ALA A 108 6.20 -14.23 10.30
N ARG A 109 6.66 -13.34 9.44
CA ARG A 109 7.79 -13.61 8.53
C ARG A 109 9.10 -13.79 9.29
N ALA A 110 9.34 -12.96 10.29
CA ALA A 110 10.53 -13.07 11.10
C ALA A 110 10.60 -14.41 11.83
N ARG A 111 9.46 -14.90 12.32
CA ARG A 111 9.41 -16.21 12.99
C ARG A 111 9.57 -17.36 12.01
N ALA A 112 9.11 -17.21 10.79
CA ALA A 112 9.23 -18.24 9.75
C ALA A 112 10.65 -18.38 9.22
N ALA A 113 11.43 -17.31 9.33
CA ALA A 113 12.83 -17.32 8.92
C ALA A 113 13.68 -17.97 10.01
#